data_e34a049f728882772fd2ec3acadf76e7
#
_entry.id   e34a049f728882772fd2ec3acadf76e7
#
_cell.length_a   1.000
_cell.length_b   1.000
_cell.length_c   1.000
_cell.angle_alpha   90.00
_cell.angle_beta   90.00
_cell.angle_gamma   90.00
#
_symmetry.space_group_name_H-M   'P 1'
#
loop_
_entity.id
_entity.type
_entity.pdbx_description
1 polymer ?
#
loop_
_entity_poly.entity_id
_entity_poly.type
_entity_poly.pdbx_seq_one_letter_code
_entity_poly.pdbx_strand_id
1 'polypeptide(L)'
;QGSGSYVGEMSMQPLVETLVLRAALDEINGAQSLHAIIDTRRALDLGIAVPLTRAMKGTQNPHLWELVEAMTEYAHSGSTYLEPDIAFHSGLLAYINNELMQQLVGAMWLVHQSVTPQLAAASRQEMEDTAEAHAAILRACEAGDVEAYTAAVDAHYAPLLAIIEGR
;
A
#
# COMPACT_ATOMS: atom_id res chain seq x y z
N GLN A 1 12.34 30.44 34.02
CA GLN A 1 11.74 30.12 32.74
C GLN A 1 12.00 28.64 32.51
N GLY A 2 11.03 27.78 32.74
CA GLY A 2 11.13 26.35 32.51
C GLY A 2 10.87 26.04 31.03
N SER A 3 11.88 25.53 30.32
CA SER A 3 11.68 24.88 29.04
C SER A 3 11.07 23.49 29.30
N GLY A 4 9.76 23.38 29.21
CA GLY A 4 9.10 22.09 29.24
C GLY A 4 9.36 21.31 27.96
N SER A 5 9.74 20.04 28.06
CA SER A 5 9.71 19.13 26.91
C SER A 5 8.25 18.76 26.67
N TYR A 6 7.72 19.10 25.51
CA TYR A 6 6.40 18.64 25.07
C TYR A 6 6.58 17.28 24.40
N VAL A 7 5.84 16.27 24.87
CA VAL A 7 5.69 15.02 24.13
C VAL A 7 4.71 15.33 23.00
N GLY A 8 5.22 15.52 21.79
CA GLY A 8 4.40 15.63 20.59
C GLY A 8 3.73 14.27 20.26
N GLU A 9 2.79 14.28 19.32
CA GLU A 9 2.20 13.06 18.79
C GLU A 9 3.34 12.12 18.32
N MET A 10 3.29 10.85 18.76
CA MET A 10 4.31 9.86 18.39
C MET A 10 4.17 9.55 16.90
N SER A 11 5.07 10.12 16.11
CA SER A 11 5.13 9.90 14.67
C SER A 11 5.91 8.62 14.35
N MET A 12 5.48 7.87 13.32
CA MET A 12 6.23 6.76 12.74
C MET A 12 7.38 7.22 11.81
N GLN A 13 7.57 8.53 11.64
CA GLN A 13 8.61 9.10 10.78
C GLN A 13 10.02 8.56 11.08
N PRO A 14 10.48 8.40 12.33
CA PRO A 14 11.78 7.79 12.61
C PRO A 14 11.91 6.35 12.13
N LEU A 15 10.82 5.57 12.15
CA LEU A 15 10.79 4.22 11.60
C LEU A 15 10.95 4.26 10.08
N VAL A 16 10.21 5.13 9.40
CA VAL A 16 10.29 5.32 7.94
C VAL A 16 11.71 5.70 7.55
N GLU A 17 12.30 6.72 8.18
CA GLU A 17 13.67 7.18 7.89
C GLU A 17 14.71 6.07 8.10
N THR A 18 14.58 5.29 9.18
CA THR A 18 15.48 4.16 9.46
C THR A 18 15.38 3.07 8.39
N LEU A 19 14.18 2.71 7.96
CA LEU A 19 13.96 1.68 6.95
C LEU A 19 14.41 2.13 5.56
N VAL A 20 14.16 3.39 5.19
CA VAL A 20 14.64 3.99 3.93
C VAL A 20 16.18 4.05 3.92
N LEU A 21 16.80 4.50 5.01
CA LEU A 21 18.25 4.53 5.12
C LEU A 21 18.86 3.13 5.02
N ARG A 22 18.27 2.15 5.70
CA ARG A 22 18.68 0.75 5.62
C ARG A 22 18.62 0.22 4.19
N ALA A 23 17.53 0.47 3.47
CA ALA A 23 17.38 0.06 2.07
C ALA A 23 18.41 0.75 1.16
N ALA A 24 18.71 2.03 1.40
CA ALA A 24 19.69 2.78 0.62
C ALA A 24 21.16 2.35 0.89
N LEU A 25 21.48 1.93 2.11
CA LEU A 25 22.83 1.46 2.49
C LEU A 25 23.10 0.01 2.10
N ASP A 26 22.06 -0.75 1.76
CA ASP A 26 22.18 -2.17 1.41
C ASP A 26 22.47 -2.35 -0.10
N GLU A 27 23.57 -1.75 -0.55
CA GLU A 27 24.01 -1.82 -1.96
C GLU A 27 24.24 -3.26 -2.45
N ILE A 28 24.57 -4.18 -1.54
CA ILE A 28 24.85 -5.60 -1.86
C ILE A 28 23.56 -6.43 -1.87
N ASN A 29 22.58 -6.08 -1.04
CA ASN A 29 21.34 -6.83 -0.83
C ASN A 29 20.08 -5.99 -1.14
N GLY A 30 20.20 -4.91 -1.90
CA GLY A 30 19.09 -3.96 -2.13
C GLY A 30 17.80 -4.62 -2.60
N ALA A 31 17.88 -5.66 -3.45
CA ALA A 31 16.73 -6.46 -3.85
C ALA A 31 16.11 -7.23 -2.67
N GLN A 32 16.91 -7.74 -1.71
CA GLN A 32 16.40 -8.45 -0.53
C GLN A 32 15.73 -7.50 0.45
N SER A 33 16.30 -6.30 0.66
CA SER A 33 15.69 -5.29 1.52
C SER A 33 14.34 -4.83 0.96
N LEU A 34 14.25 -4.62 -0.34
CA LEU A 34 13.03 -4.24 -1.02
C LEU A 34 11.97 -5.35 -0.98
N HIS A 35 12.38 -6.59 -1.23
CA HIS A 35 11.50 -7.76 -1.09
C HIS A 35 10.93 -7.86 0.33
N ALA A 36 11.76 -7.69 1.37
CA ALA A 36 11.33 -7.71 2.75
C ALA A 36 10.32 -6.58 3.09
N ILE A 37 10.49 -5.38 2.50
CA ILE A 37 9.54 -4.27 2.65
C ILE A 37 8.19 -4.64 2.05
N ILE A 38 8.19 -5.20 0.84
CA ILE A 38 6.97 -5.59 0.13
C ILE A 38 6.26 -6.73 0.84
N ASP A 39 6.98 -7.77 1.26
CA ASP A 39 6.44 -8.86 2.04
C ASP A 39 5.80 -8.37 3.34
N THR A 40 6.45 -7.41 4.02
CA THR A 40 5.90 -6.82 5.25
C THR A 40 4.60 -6.07 4.96
N ARG A 41 4.54 -5.27 3.90
CA ARG A 41 3.31 -4.58 3.49
C ARG A 41 2.19 -5.57 3.18
N ARG A 42 2.48 -6.56 2.34
CA ARG A 42 1.52 -7.61 2.00
C ARG A 42 1.00 -8.32 3.26
N ALA A 43 1.89 -8.65 4.20
CA ALA A 43 1.48 -9.28 5.46
C ALA A 43 0.57 -8.38 6.31
N LEU A 44 0.81 -7.06 6.34
CA LEU A 44 -0.05 -6.10 7.03
C LEU A 44 -1.42 -5.98 6.35
N ASP A 45 -1.45 -5.88 5.03
CA ASP A 45 -2.70 -5.81 4.27
C ASP A 45 -3.55 -7.09 4.42
N LEU A 46 -2.91 -8.26 4.39
CA LEU A 46 -3.58 -9.53 4.71
C LEU A 46 -4.04 -9.60 6.18
N GLY A 47 -3.26 -9.03 7.09
CA GLY A 47 -3.59 -8.97 8.53
C GLY A 47 -4.85 -8.16 8.83
N ILE A 48 -5.20 -7.18 8.01
CA ILE A 48 -6.42 -6.38 8.15
C ILE A 48 -7.62 -6.94 7.38
N ALA A 49 -7.48 -8.04 6.64
CA ALA A 49 -8.54 -8.59 5.77
C ALA A 49 -9.88 -8.75 6.51
N VAL A 50 -9.88 -9.43 7.65
CA VAL A 50 -11.11 -9.69 8.41
C VAL A 50 -11.74 -8.41 8.99
N PRO A 51 -11.01 -7.55 9.73
CA PRO A 51 -11.61 -6.34 10.27
C PRO A 51 -12.05 -5.36 9.18
N LEU A 52 -11.30 -5.23 8.06
CA LEU A 52 -11.61 -4.32 6.97
C LEU A 52 -12.86 -4.75 6.20
N THR A 53 -12.89 -5.98 5.71
CA THR A 53 -14.04 -6.51 4.96
C THR A 53 -15.31 -6.52 5.81
N ARG A 54 -15.18 -6.80 7.12
CA ARG A 54 -16.32 -6.72 8.06
C ARG A 54 -16.82 -5.29 8.23
N ALA A 55 -15.93 -4.31 8.32
CA ALA A 55 -16.31 -2.90 8.52
C ALA A 55 -16.96 -2.31 7.26
N MET A 56 -16.50 -2.72 6.08
CA MET A 56 -16.96 -2.19 4.79
C MET A 56 -18.14 -2.96 4.20
N LYS A 57 -18.52 -4.11 4.76
CA LYS A 57 -19.61 -4.93 4.22
C LYS A 57 -20.91 -4.16 4.05
N GLY A 58 -21.41 -4.11 2.82
CA GLY A 58 -22.65 -3.43 2.45
C GLY A 58 -22.54 -1.91 2.38
N THR A 59 -21.36 -1.34 2.54
CA THR A 59 -21.12 0.09 2.31
C THR A 59 -21.06 0.38 0.81
N GLN A 60 -21.21 1.65 0.44
CA GLN A 60 -20.97 2.18 -0.89
C GLN A 60 -19.92 3.29 -0.78
N ASN A 61 -18.88 3.20 -1.57
CA ASN A 61 -17.72 4.09 -1.46
C ASN A 61 -17.43 4.80 -2.79
N PRO A 62 -18.30 5.72 -3.24
CA PRO A 62 -18.15 6.35 -4.55
C PRO A 62 -16.79 7.06 -4.70
N HIS A 63 -16.29 7.69 -3.64
CA HIS A 63 -14.98 8.34 -3.70
C HIS A 63 -13.82 7.33 -3.89
N LEU A 64 -13.87 6.15 -3.28
CA LEU A 64 -12.85 5.13 -3.53
C LEU A 64 -12.95 4.58 -4.96
N TRP A 65 -14.15 4.48 -5.51
CA TRP A 65 -14.35 4.11 -6.91
C TRP A 65 -13.82 5.17 -7.88
N GLU A 66 -14.00 6.46 -7.60
CA GLU A 66 -13.38 7.55 -8.38
C GLU A 66 -11.85 7.43 -8.41
N LEU A 67 -11.22 7.03 -7.29
CA LEU A 67 -9.78 6.79 -7.24
C LEU A 67 -9.36 5.57 -8.07
N VAL A 68 -10.14 4.49 -8.04
CA VAL A 68 -9.91 3.31 -8.89
C VAL A 68 -10.04 3.66 -10.37
N GLU A 69 -11.04 4.42 -10.76
CA GLU A 69 -11.22 4.90 -12.14
C GLU A 69 -10.01 5.74 -12.58
N ALA A 70 -9.57 6.69 -11.74
CA ALA A 70 -8.39 7.51 -12.01
C ALA A 70 -7.13 6.65 -12.21
N MET A 71 -6.89 5.65 -11.34
CA MET A 71 -5.76 4.72 -11.51
C MET A 71 -5.84 3.96 -12.83
N THR A 72 -7.02 3.51 -13.21
CA THR A 72 -7.26 2.80 -14.49
C THR A 72 -6.97 3.70 -15.68
N GLU A 73 -7.42 4.96 -15.67
CA GLU A 73 -7.16 5.93 -16.75
C GLU A 73 -5.66 6.25 -16.88
N TYR A 74 -4.96 6.45 -15.75
CA TYR A 74 -3.51 6.66 -15.75
C TYR A 74 -2.76 5.44 -16.28
N ALA A 75 -3.12 4.23 -15.86
CA ALA A 75 -2.52 2.99 -16.36
C ALA A 75 -2.68 2.85 -17.88
N HIS A 76 -3.89 3.09 -18.41
CA HIS A 76 -4.16 3.08 -19.85
C HIS A 76 -3.36 4.13 -20.63
N SER A 77 -3.07 5.27 -20.03
CA SER A 77 -2.22 6.30 -20.65
C SER A 77 -0.73 6.03 -20.52
N GLY A 78 -0.33 4.98 -19.74
CA GLY A 78 1.06 4.69 -19.41
C GLY A 78 1.67 5.68 -18.42
N SER A 79 0.83 6.36 -17.65
CA SER A 79 1.23 7.32 -16.62
C SER A 79 1.15 6.68 -15.23
N THR A 80 1.99 7.13 -14.31
CA THR A 80 1.94 6.68 -12.91
C THR A 80 0.76 7.29 -12.18
N TYR A 81 0.21 6.58 -11.19
CA TYR A 81 -0.99 6.97 -10.42
C TYR A 81 -0.75 7.03 -8.91
N LEU A 82 0.44 7.51 -8.52
CA LEU A 82 0.89 7.52 -7.12
C LEU A 82 -0.10 8.21 -6.17
N GLU A 83 -0.61 9.39 -6.52
CA GLU A 83 -1.53 10.15 -5.65
C GLU A 83 -2.87 9.43 -5.43
N PRO A 84 -3.59 8.94 -6.47
CA PRO A 84 -4.81 8.16 -6.25
C PRO A 84 -4.57 6.85 -5.52
N ASP A 85 -3.41 6.19 -5.70
CA ASP A 85 -3.03 4.98 -4.97
C ASP A 85 -2.88 5.25 -3.46
N ILE A 86 -2.16 6.31 -3.08
CA ILE A 86 -2.06 6.77 -1.68
C ILE A 86 -3.43 7.04 -1.07
N ALA A 87 -4.24 7.80 -1.78
CA ALA A 87 -5.57 8.20 -1.31
C ALA A 87 -6.49 6.99 -1.14
N PHE A 88 -6.42 6.02 -2.05
CA PHE A 88 -7.18 4.77 -1.98
C PHE A 88 -6.82 3.96 -0.74
N HIS A 89 -5.55 3.65 -0.52
CA HIS A 89 -5.10 2.89 0.65
C HIS A 89 -5.39 3.61 1.96
N SER A 90 -5.20 4.93 2.01
CA SER A 90 -5.57 5.74 3.17
C SER A 90 -7.07 5.70 3.45
N GLY A 91 -7.89 5.75 2.41
CA GLY A 91 -9.34 5.65 2.52
C GLY A 91 -9.81 4.28 3.04
N LEU A 92 -9.18 3.18 2.62
CA LEU A 92 -9.45 1.86 3.18
C LEU A 92 -9.08 1.79 4.67
N LEU A 93 -7.92 2.32 5.05
CA LEU A 93 -7.45 2.30 6.43
C LEU A 93 -8.35 3.10 7.38
N ALA A 94 -9.09 4.09 6.90
CA ALA A 94 -10.04 4.85 7.70
C ALA A 94 -11.17 3.97 8.29
N TYR A 95 -11.44 2.79 7.70
CA TYR A 95 -12.40 1.82 8.23
C TYR A 95 -11.83 0.94 9.35
N ILE A 96 -10.52 0.97 9.59
CA ILE A 96 -9.88 0.18 10.65
C ILE A 96 -9.87 0.98 11.95
N ASN A 97 -10.58 0.51 12.97
CA ASN A 97 -10.57 1.12 14.30
C ASN A 97 -9.34 0.65 15.12
N ASN A 98 -8.15 0.88 14.57
CA ASN A 98 -6.86 0.59 15.21
C ASN A 98 -5.82 1.59 14.69
N GLU A 99 -5.65 2.67 15.45
CA GLU A 99 -4.75 3.77 15.07
C GLU A 99 -3.29 3.30 14.86
N LEU A 100 -2.79 2.40 15.69
CA LEU A 100 -1.44 1.85 15.53
C LEU A 100 -1.30 1.08 14.20
N MET A 101 -2.32 0.30 13.82
CA MET A 101 -2.33 -0.42 12.54
C MET A 101 -2.35 0.55 11.37
N GLN A 102 -3.19 1.60 11.43
CA GLN A 102 -3.22 2.67 10.41
C GLN A 102 -1.85 3.33 10.26
N GLN A 103 -1.19 3.66 11.37
CA GLN A 103 0.14 4.28 11.36
C GLN A 103 1.21 3.33 10.80
N LEU A 104 1.18 2.05 11.15
CA LEU A 104 2.14 1.05 10.64
C LEU A 104 1.97 0.83 9.14
N VAL A 105 0.76 0.62 8.66
CA VAL A 105 0.50 0.43 7.23
C VAL A 105 0.88 1.69 6.45
N GLY A 106 0.49 2.87 6.96
CA GLY A 106 0.87 4.15 6.36
C GLY A 106 2.40 4.37 6.33
N ALA A 107 3.11 4.03 7.41
CA ALA A 107 4.57 4.12 7.47
C ALA A 107 5.24 3.19 6.44
N MET A 108 4.80 1.94 6.34
CA MET A 108 5.32 0.98 5.37
C MET A 108 5.04 1.41 3.93
N TRP A 109 3.92 2.10 3.71
CA TRP A 109 3.59 2.68 2.42
C TRP A 109 4.59 3.80 2.03
N LEU A 110 4.93 4.71 2.97
CA LEU A 110 5.93 5.75 2.75
C LEU A 110 7.34 5.17 2.48
N VAL A 111 7.71 4.10 3.18
CA VAL A 111 8.96 3.38 2.89
C VAL A 111 8.95 2.86 1.46
N HIS A 112 7.88 2.19 1.05
CA HIS A 112 7.74 1.68 -0.31
C HIS A 112 7.92 2.78 -1.36
N GLN A 113 7.22 3.90 -1.24
CA GLN A 113 7.35 5.04 -2.16
C GLN A 113 8.79 5.55 -2.28
N SER A 114 9.50 5.60 -1.16
CA SER A 114 10.86 6.11 -1.13
C SER A 114 11.86 5.18 -1.83
N VAL A 115 11.59 3.88 -1.91
CA VAL A 115 12.47 2.88 -2.51
C VAL A 115 12.04 2.45 -3.92
N THR A 116 10.78 2.61 -4.29
CA THR A 116 10.24 2.24 -5.62
C THR A 116 10.96 2.91 -6.81
N PRO A 117 11.41 4.17 -6.73
CA PRO A 117 12.17 4.77 -7.84
C PRO A 117 13.45 4.03 -8.23
N GLN A 118 13.94 3.12 -7.38
CA GLN A 118 15.09 2.26 -7.66
C GLN A 118 14.72 1.00 -8.46
N LEU A 119 13.41 0.73 -8.64
CA LEU A 119 12.91 -0.39 -9.44
C LEU A 119 12.85 -0.04 -10.92
N ALA A 120 12.92 -1.08 -11.76
CA ALA A 120 12.56 -0.92 -13.15
C ALA A 120 11.13 -0.37 -13.29
N ALA A 121 10.91 0.49 -14.27
CA ALA A 121 9.57 1.01 -14.53
C ALA A 121 8.63 -0.16 -14.87
N ALA A 122 7.47 -0.20 -14.20
CA ALA A 122 6.43 -1.16 -14.52
C ALA A 122 5.95 -0.98 -15.96
N SER A 123 5.70 -2.06 -16.66
CA SER A 123 5.07 -2.03 -17.97
C SER A 123 3.62 -1.51 -17.86
N ARG A 124 3.06 -1.09 -19.00
CA ARG A 124 1.64 -0.71 -19.04
C ARG A 124 0.74 -1.83 -18.52
N GLN A 125 0.97 -3.08 -18.95
CA GLN A 125 0.17 -4.22 -18.52
C GLN A 125 0.24 -4.42 -17.00
N GLU A 126 1.42 -4.34 -16.41
CA GLU A 126 1.57 -4.45 -14.94
C GLU A 126 0.85 -3.31 -14.20
N MET A 127 0.82 -2.11 -14.75
CA MET A 127 0.05 -1.00 -14.18
C MET A 127 -1.46 -1.24 -14.29
N GLU A 128 -1.94 -1.76 -15.43
CA GLU A 128 -3.35 -2.11 -15.65
C GLU A 128 -3.78 -3.25 -14.71
N ASP A 129 -2.96 -4.29 -14.57
CA ASP A 129 -3.22 -5.41 -13.66
C ASP A 129 -3.29 -4.95 -12.19
N THR A 130 -2.40 -4.03 -11.80
CA THR A 130 -2.41 -3.44 -10.45
C THR A 130 -3.65 -2.57 -10.22
N ALA A 131 -4.07 -1.76 -11.20
CA ALA A 131 -5.28 -0.95 -11.11
C ALA A 131 -6.53 -1.83 -10.98
N GLU A 132 -6.64 -2.93 -11.75
CA GLU A 132 -7.74 -3.90 -11.61
C GLU A 132 -7.72 -4.60 -10.25
N ALA A 133 -6.54 -4.87 -9.68
CA ALA A 133 -6.44 -5.44 -8.34
C ALA A 133 -7.00 -4.48 -7.27
N HIS A 134 -6.82 -3.16 -7.40
CA HIS A 134 -7.47 -2.18 -6.51
C HIS A 134 -8.99 -2.25 -6.60
N ALA A 135 -9.54 -2.36 -7.82
CA ALA A 135 -10.97 -2.55 -8.01
C ALA A 135 -11.47 -3.85 -7.35
N ALA A 136 -10.71 -4.95 -7.47
CA ALA A 136 -11.03 -6.22 -6.84
C ALA A 136 -11.00 -6.14 -5.31
N ILE A 137 -10.00 -5.45 -4.74
CA ILE A 137 -9.91 -5.18 -3.28
C ILE A 137 -11.17 -4.45 -2.80
N LEU A 138 -11.56 -3.37 -3.47
CA LEU A 138 -12.73 -2.57 -3.07
C LEU A 138 -14.02 -3.38 -3.17
N ARG A 139 -14.23 -4.11 -4.28
CA ARG A 139 -15.39 -5.01 -4.43
C ARG A 139 -15.47 -6.04 -3.31
N ALA A 140 -14.35 -6.67 -2.97
CA ALA A 140 -14.29 -7.66 -1.89
C ALA A 140 -14.61 -7.05 -0.52
N CYS A 141 -14.10 -5.84 -0.25
CA CYS A 141 -14.41 -5.11 0.97
C CYS A 141 -15.92 -4.81 1.07
N GLU A 142 -16.53 -4.25 0.04
CA GLU A 142 -17.97 -3.92 0.01
C GLU A 142 -18.87 -5.17 0.07
N ALA A 143 -18.41 -6.29 -0.48
CA ALA A 143 -19.09 -7.58 -0.35
C ALA A 143 -18.92 -8.20 1.05
N GLY A 144 -17.88 -7.83 1.79
CA GLY A 144 -17.49 -8.48 3.04
C GLY A 144 -16.88 -9.86 2.81
N ASP A 145 -16.21 -10.06 1.67
CA ASP A 145 -15.62 -11.32 1.24
C ASP A 145 -14.12 -11.35 1.54
N VAL A 146 -13.73 -12.07 2.59
CA VAL A 146 -12.35 -12.19 3.04
C VAL A 146 -11.48 -12.96 2.04
N GLU A 147 -12.03 -14.00 1.40
CA GLU A 147 -11.26 -14.83 0.46
C GLU A 147 -10.97 -14.03 -0.82
N ALA A 148 -11.98 -13.34 -1.36
CA ALA A 148 -11.81 -12.47 -2.51
C ALA A 148 -10.84 -11.32 -2.22
N TYR A 149 -10.90 -10.71 -1.01
CA TYR A 149 -9.95 -9.70 -0.58
C TYR A 149 -8.51 -10.23 -0.56
N THR A 150 -8.29 -11.41 0.05
CA THR A 150 -6.98 -12.03 0.12
C THR A 150 -6.39 -12.28 -1.27
N ALA A 151 -7.21 -12.84 -2.18
CA ALA A 151 -6.79 -13.07 -3.55
C ALA A 151 -6.48 -11.78 -4.30
N ALA A 152 -7.25 -10.71 -4.07
CA ALA A 152 -7.03 -9.40 -4.68
C ALA A 152 -5.75 -8.72 -4.16
N VAL A 153 -5.45 -8.84 -2.85
CA VAL A 153 -4.18 -8.37 -2.27
C VAL A 153 -3.01 -9.12 -2.90
N ASP A 154 -3.08 -10.43 -3.05
CA ASP A 154 -2.03 -11.21 -3.69
C ASP A 154 -1.81 -10.77 -5.16
N ALA A 155 -2.88 -10.55 -5.90
CA ALA A 155 -2.81 -10.04 -7.27
C ALA A 155 -2.21 -8.62 -7.34
N HIS A 156 -2.52 -7.76 -6.36
CA HIS A 156 -1.99 -6.40 -6.27
C HIS A 156 -0.45 -6.39 -6.11
N TYR A 157 0.11 -7.33 -5.33
CA TYR A 157 1.56 -7.40 -5.10
C TYR A 157 2.31 -8.21 -6.15
N ALA A 158 1.63 -9.05 -6.95
CA ALA A 158 2.27 -9.96 -7.90
C ALA A 158 3.15 -9.25 -8.96
N PRO A 159 2.73 -8.15 -9.62
CA PRO A 159 3.59 -7.45 -10.58
C PRO A 159 4.86 -6.90 -9.93
N LEU A 160 4.74 -6.34 -8.74
CA LEU A 160 5.85 -5.75 -8.02
C LEU A 160 6.88 -6.80 -7.57
N LEU A 161 6.42 -7.95 -7.10
CA LEU A 161 7.29 -9.08 -6.76
C LEU A 161 7.99 -9.64 -7.99
N ALA A 162 7.31 -9.73 -9.14
CA ALA A 162 7.91 -10.16 -10.40
C ALA A 162 9.05 -9.23 -10.85
N ILE A 163 8.88 -7.92 -10.74
CA ILE A 163 9.94 -6.93 -11.05
C ILE A 163 11.17 -7.14 -10.16
N ILE A 164 10.98 -7.37 -8.86
CA ILE A 164 12.11 -7.55 -7.92
C ILE A 164 12.82 -8.86 -8.13
N GLU A 165 12.10 -9.91 -8.49
CA GLU A 165 12.65 -11.24 -8.77
C GLU A 165 13.31 -11.33 -10.16
N GLY A 166 13.21 -10.27 -10.96
CA GLY A 166 13.81 -10.22 -12.32
C GLY A 166 13.10 -11.10 -13.33
N ARG A 167 11.79 -11.30 -13.17
CA ARG A 167 10.95 -12.13 -14.06
C ARG A 167 10.14 -11.25 -14.99
#